data_33584edbebc38da53838891d9e1c59d3
#
_entry.id   33584edbebc38da53838891d9e1c59d3
#
_cell.length_a   1.000
_cell.length_b   1.000
_cell.length_c   1.000
_cell.angle_alpha   90.00
_cell.angle_beta   90.00
_cell.angle_gamma   90.00
#
_symmetry.space_group_name_H-M   'P 1'
#
loop_
_entity.id
_entity.type
_entity.pdbx_description
1 polymer ?
#
loop_
_entity_poly.entity_id
_entity_poly.type
_entity_poly.pdbx_seq_one_letter_code
_entity_poly.pdbx_strand_id
1 'polypeptide(L)'
;MGAELEKDNYRQLLDAMCEVESNCDPTKVGKANEIGWYQILPDFWTDALEHDPSIGGEYEDVAKDKEYAEKVILAYWDRYATIKRLGRVPTDEDRARIHNGGPNGYKKEATIAYWSKVRKELDE
;
A
#
# COMPACT_ATOMS: atom_id res chain seq x y z
N MET A 1 2.38 -6.69 -20.21
CA MET A 1 2.10 -7.14 -18.86
C MET A 1 1.38 -6.03 -18.13
N GLY A 2 0.31 -6.35 -17.46
CA GLY A 2 -0.54 -5.35 -16.85
C GLY A 2 -0.52 -5.39 -15.33
N ALA A 3 -1.40 -4.58 -14.74
CA ALA A 3 -1.55 -4.47 -13.30
C ALA A 3 -1.82 -5.81 -12.61
N GLU A 4 -2.49 -6.75 -13.27
CA GLU A 4 -2.77 -8.07 -12.69
C GLU A 4 -1.50 -8.86 -12.45
N LEU A 5 -0.55 -8.83 -13.40
CA LEU A 5 0.73 -9.52 -13.21
C LEU A 5 1.52 -8.89 -12.06
N GLU A 6 1.49 -7.55 -11.95
CA GLU A 6 2.12 -6.84 -10.84
C GLU A 6 1.47 -7.20 -9.52
N LYS A 7 0.14 -7.27 -9.46
CA LYS A 7 -0.58 -7.70 -8.25
C LYS A 7 -0.18 -9.11 -7.83
N ASP A 8 -0.07 -10.03 -8.79
CA ASP A 8 0.29 -11.41 -8.50
C ASP A 8 1.71 -11.49 -7.91
N ASN A 9 2.63 -10.63 -8.40
CA ASN A 9 3.99 -10.56 -7.87
C ASN A 9 4.04 -10.12 -6.42
N TYR A 10 3.03 -9.36 -5.95
CA TYR A 10 2.98 -8.84 -4.59
C TYR A 10 1.84 -9.43 -3.78
N ARG A 11 1.27 -10.54 -4.23
CA ARG A 11 0.07 -11.11 -3.59
C ARG A 11 0.27 -11.41 -2.11
N GLN A 12 1.38 -12.04 -1.75
CA GLN A 12 1.64 -12.38 -0.35
C GLN A 12 1.81 -11.13 0.51
N LEU A 13 2.54 -10.13 0.00
CA LEU A 13 2.75 -8.87 0.72
C LEU A 13 1.43 -8.13 0.91
N LEU A 14 0.63 -8.02 -0.14
CA LEU A 14 -0.67 -7.34 -0.05
C LEU A 14 -1.59 -8.04 0.94
N ASP A 15 -1.64 -9.37 0.92
CA ASP A 15 -2.49 -10.12 1.85
C ASP A 15 -2.04 -9.91 3.30
N ALA A 16 -0.74 -9.91 3.55
CA ALA A 16 -0.21 -9.65 4.90
C ALA A 16 -0.54 -8.23 5.37
N MET A 17 -0.39 -7.24 4.48
CA MET A 17 -0.75 -5.86 4.80
C MET A 17 -2.23 -5.71 5.11
N CYS A 18 -3.08 -6.39 4.35
CA CYS A 18 -4.53 -6.37 4.58
C CYS A 18 -4.87 -6.84 6.00
N GLU A 19 -4.27 -7.95 6.42
CA GLU A 19 -4.48 -8.47 7.77
C GLU A 19 -4.02 -7.48 8.85
N VAL A 20 -2.84 -6.90 8.67
CA VAL A 20 -2.29 -5.96 9.65
C VAL A 20 -3.11 -4.67 9.72
N GLU A 21 -3.53 -4.15 8.56
CA GLU A 21 -4.24 -2.87 8.51
C GLU A 21 -5.65 -2.94 9.10
N SER A 22 -6.39 -4.01 8.77
CA SER A 22 -7.82 -4.02 9.07
C SER A 22 -8.39 -5.39 9.41
N ASN A 23 -7.57 -6.45 9.49
CA ASN A 23 -8.04 -7.84 9.46
C ASN A 23 -8.85 -8.11 8.18
N CYS A 24 -8.46 -7.46 7.10
CA CYS A 24 -9.15 -7.52 5.80
C CYS A 24 -10.63 -7.14 5.89
N ASP A 25 -10.94 -6.11 6.67
CA ASP A 25 -12.30 -5.60 6.85
C ASP A 25 -12.47 -4.29 6.06
N PRO A 26 -13.31 -4.29 4.99
CA PRO A 26 -13.51 -3.08 4.19
C PRO A 26 -14.22 -1.95 4.92
N THR A 27 -14.87 -2.24 6.05
CA THR A 27 -15.64 -1.23 6.79
C THR A 27 -14.82 -0.49 7.81
N LYS A 28 -13.56 -0.90 8.06
CA LYS A 28 -12.74 -0.27 9.07
C LYS A 28 -12.39 1.16 8.70
N VAL A 29 -12.55 2.07 9.67
CA VAL A 29 -12.08 3.46 9.58
C VAL A 29 -11.09 3.65 10.72
N GLY A 30 -9.89 4.12 10.39
CA GLY A 30 -8.83 4.29 11.37
C GLY A 30 -8.90 5.64 12.10
N LYS A 31 -7.96 5.87 13.01
CA LYS A 31 -7.94 7.07 13.85
C LYS A 31 -7.74 8.36 13.07
N ALA A 32 -7.04 8.30 11.93
CA ALA A 32 -6.83 9.45 11.06
C ALA A 32 -7.82 9.48 9.90
N ASN A 33 -8.92 8.72 10.00
CA ASN A 33 -9.94 8.58 8.96
C ASN A 33 -9.47 7.84 7.70
N GLU A 34 -8.40 7.06 7.82
CA GLU A 34 -8.03 6.12 6.75
C GLU A 34 -9.10 5.03 6.63
N ILE A 35 -9.36 4.55 5.40
CA ILE A 35 -10.50 3.67 5.15
C ILE A 35 -10.11 2.37 4.44
N GLY A 36 -10.91 1.33 4.70
CA GLY A 36 -10.95 0.10 3.92
C GLY A 36 -9.92 -0.94 4.30
N TRP A 37 -9.84 -1.96 3.44
CA TRP A 37 -8.95 -3.11 3.65
C TRP A 37 -7.52 -2.71 3.96
N TYR A 38 -7.01 -1.66 3.30
CA TYR A 38 -5.60 -1.25 3.36
C TYR A 38 -5.40 0.07 4.09
N GLN A 39 -6.46 0.62 4.69
CA GLN A 39 -6.44 1.86 5.48
C GLN A 39 -5.75 3.01 4.70
N ILE A 40 -6.38 3.40 3.58
CA ILE A 40 -5.85 4.40 2.66
C ILE A 40 -6.38 5.78 3.00
N LEU A 41 -5.47 6.77 3.05
CA LEU A 41 -5.81 8.18 3.25
C LEU A 41 -6.07 8.88 1.92
N PRO A 42 -6.84 9.99 1.93
CA PRO A 42 -7.07 10.78 0.70
C PRO A 42 -5.79 11.20 -0.01
N ASP A 43 -4.78 11.65 0.73
CA ASP A 43 -3.52 12.10 0.13
C ASP A 43 -2.77 10.96 -0.56
N PHE A 44 -2.82 9.77 0.02
CA PHE A 44 -2.23 8.57 -0.60
C PHE A 44 -2.90 8.30 -1.95
N TRP A 45 -4.23 8.31 -1.97
CA TRP A 45 -5.00 8.11 -3.19
C TRP A 45 -4.67 9.18 -4.24
N THR A 46 -4.64 10.45 -3.83
CA THR A 46 -4.32 11.56 -4.73
C THR A 46 -2.94 11.38 -5.37
N ASP A 47 -1.93 11.04 -4.56
CA ASP A 47 -0.56 10.83 -5.05
C ASP A 47 -0.49 9.69 -6.06
N ALA A 48 -1.21 8.61 -5.80
CA ALA A 48 -1.25 7.46 -6.72
C ALA A 48 -1.87 7.85 -8.06
N LEU A 49 -2.98 8.60 -8.04
CA LEU A 49 -3.68 9.01 -9.26
C LEU A 49 -2.95 10.10 -10.01
N GLU A 50 -2.19 10.95 -9.35
CA GLU A 50 -1.28 11.87 -10.04
C GLU A 50 -0.26 11.12 -10.88
N HIS A 51 0.24 10.02 -10.34
CA HIS A 51 1.23 9.19 -11.03
C HIS A 51 0.60 8.39 -12.18
N ASP A 52 -0.58 7.82 -11.93
CA ASP A 52 -1.29 7.02 -12.93
C ASP A 52 -2.77 7.42 -13.01
N PRO A 53 -3.09 8.48 -13.78
CA PRO A 53 -4.47 8.93 -13.91
C PRO A 53 -5.41 7.90 -14.56
N SER A 54 -4.87 6.91 -15.27
CA SER A 54 -5.69 5.90 -15.95
C SER A 54 -6.48 5.02 -14.97
N ILE A 55 -6.07 4.98 -13.69
CA ILE A 55 -6.79 4.25 -12.66
C ILE A 55 -8.21 4.78 -12.49
N GLY A 56 -8.39 6.11 -12.56
CA GLY A 56 -9.71 6.74 -12.44
C GLY A 56 -10.38 6.46 -11.10
N GLY A 57 -11.71 6.52 -11.09
CA GLY A 57 -12.49 6.22 -9.89
C GLY A 57 -12.50 7.33 -8.86
N GLU A 58 -13.05 7.00 -7.70
CA GLU A 58 -13.19 7.92 -6.58
C GLU A 58 -12.44 7.40 -5.37
N TYR A 59 -12.07 8.29 -4.45
CA TYR A 59 -11.35 7.88 -3.24
C TYR A 59 -12.09 6.77 -2.48
N GLU A 60 -13.41 6.90 -2.32
CA GLU A 60 -14.21 5.94 -1.56
C GLU A 60 -14.18 4.53 -2.13
N ASP A 61 -13.82 4.39 -3.39
CA ASP A 61 -13.75 3.06 -4.04
C ASP A 61 -12.67 2.17 -3.41
N VAL A 62 -11.68 2.75 -2.71
CA VAL A 62 -10.67 1.94 -2.01
C VAL A 62 -11.25 1.09 -0.88
N ALA A 63 -12.48 1.41 -0.43
CA ALA A 63 -13.19 0.62 0.59
C ALA A 63 -14.37 -0.15 0.01
N LYS A 64 -14.58 -0.11 -1.30
CA LYS A 64 -15.68 -0.79 -1.98
C LYS A 64 -15.23 -1.88 -2.93
N ASP A 65 -14.01 -1.76 -3.45
CA ASP A 65 -13.46 -2.68 -4.43
C ASP A 65 -12.00 -2.95 -4.05
N LYS A 66 -11.74 -4.18 -3.58
CA LYS A 66 -10.41 -4.54 -3.10
C LYS A 66 -9.36 -4.47 -4.21
N GLU A 67 -9.73 -4.90 -5.43
CA GLU A 67 -8.80 -4.81 -6.57
C GLU A 67 -8.47 -3.36 -6.91
N TYR A 68 -9.44 -2.46 -6.80
CA TYR A 68 -9.20 -1.04 -6.99
C TYR A 68 -8.20 -0.50 -5.98
N ALA A 69 -8.38 -0.85 -4.71
CA ALA A 69 -7.44 -0.44 -3.66
C ALA A 69 -6.03 -0.94 -3.95
N GLU A 70 -5.91 -2.17 -4.45
CA GLU A 70 -4.60 -2.73 -4.79
C GLU A 70 -3.97 -2.00 -5.98
N LYS A 71 -4.74 -1.60 -6.98
CA LYS A 71 -4.22 -0.79 -8.08
C LYS A 71 -3.68 0.55 -7.59
N VAL A 72 -4.37 1.18 -6.66
CA VAL A 72 -3.92 2.43 -6.04
C VAL A 72 -2.57 2.22 -5.33
N ILE A 73 -2.44 1.13 -4.56
CA ILE A 73 -1.20 0.81 -3.86
C ILE A 73 -0.05 0.56 -4.86
N LEU A 74 -0.31 -0.20 -5.92
CA LEU A 74 0.73 -0.48 -6.93
C LEU A 74 1.22 0.80 -7.61
N ALA A 75 0.31 1.73 -7.91
CA ALA A 75 0.69 3.01 -8.49
C ALA A 75 1.53 3.83 -7.51
N TYR A 76 1.17 3.81 -6.23
CA TYR A 76 1.94 4.50 -5.19
C TYR A 76 3.37 3.94 -5.10
N TRP A 77 3.50 2.61 -5.09
CA TRP A 77 4.82 1.97 -5.08
C TRP A 77 5.60 2.24 -6.37
N ASP A 78 4.92 2.27 -7.51
CA ASP A 78 5.57 2.57 -8.78
C ASP A 78 6.14 3.99 -8.80
N ARG A 79 5.50 4.90 -8.09
CA ARG A 79 5.99 6.28 -7.95
C ARG A 79 7.13 6.40 -6.94
N TYR A 80 7.02 5.72 -5.79
CA TYR A 80 7.86 6.02 -4.63
C TYR A 80 8.83 4.91 -4.23
N ALA A 81 8.53 3.64 -4.51
CA ALA A 81 9.40 2.52 -4.17
C ALA A 81 10.25 2.15 -5.39
N THR A 82 11.20 3.01 -5.73
CA THR A 82 11.99 2.88 -6.96
C THR A 82 13.48 2.87 -6.66
N ILE A 83 14.25 2.25 -7.56
CA ILE A 83 15.72 2.25 -7.47
C ILE A 83 16.24 3.68 -7.43
N LYS A 84 15.67 4.55 -8.27
CA LYS A 84 16.10 5.95 -8.35
C LYS A 84 15.96 6.67 -7.01
N ARG A 85 14.84 6.47 -6.32
CA ARG A 85 14.60 7.14 -5.04
C ARG A 85 15.37 6.52 -3.88
N LEU A 86 15.41 5.17 -3.83
CA LEU A 86 15.99 4.46 -2.70
C LEU A 86 17.51 4.26 -2.83
N GLY A 87 18.04 4.33 -4.05
CA GLY A 87 19.45 4.06 -4.30
C GLY A 87 19.81 2.59 -4.30
N ARG A 88 18.83 1.72 -4.28
CA ARG A 88 18.98 0.26 -4.30
C ARG A 88 17.68 -0.39 -4.75
N VAL A 89 17.71 -1.69 -5.03
CA VAL A 89 16.49 -2.42 -5.40
C VAL A 89 15.54 -2.46 -4.20
N PRO A 90 14.28 -2.01 -4.38
CA PRO A 90 13.30 -2.00 -3.28
C PRO A 90 12.96 -3.43 -2.81
N THR A 91 12.73 -3.55 -1.51
CA THR A 91 12.33 -4.80 -0.87
C THR A 91 10.86 -4.73 -0.43
N ASP A 92 10.31 -5.85 0.01
CA ASP A 92 8.97 -5.87 0.61
C ASP A 92 8.90 -4.98 1.84
N GLU A 93 9.97 -4.93 2.63
CA GLU A 93 10.03 -4.01 3.77
C GLU A 93 9.88 -2.56 3.33
N ASP A 94 10.59 -2.16 2.27
CA ASP A 94 10.48 -0.80 1.72
C ASP A 94 9.05 -0.48 1.30
N ARG A 95 8.42 -1.40 0.59
CA ARG A 95 7.05 -1.20 0.09
C ARG A 95 6.04 -1.08 1.22
N ALA A 96 6.12 -1.97 2.20
CA ALA A 96 5.22 -1.93 3.35
C ALA A 96 5.41 -0.64 4.14
N ARG A 97 6.65 -0.24 4.38
CA ARG A 97 6.94 0.97 5.16
C ARG A 97 6.55 2.25 4.41
N ILE A 98 6.68 2.26 3.09
CA ILE A 98 6.21 3.38 2.26
C ILE A 98 4.68 3.45 2.30
N HIS A 99 3.99 2.32 2.26
CA HIS A 99 2.53 2.31 2.42
C HIS A 99 2.12 2.93 3.76
N ASN A 100 2.80 2.56 4.83
CA ASN A 100 2.44 3.01 6.19
C ASN A 100 2.87 4.45 6.49
N GLY A 101 4.04 4.86 6.00
CA GLY A 101 4.65 6.13 6.42
C GLY A 101 4.84 7.17 5.31
N GLY A 102 4.33 6.93 4.11
CA GLY A 102 4.48 7.85 2.98
C GLY A 102 5.77 7.62 2.20
N PRO A 103 6.11 8.53 1.26
CA PRO A 103 7.24 8.32 0.35
C PRO A 103 8.58 8.02 1.04
N ASN A 104 8.80 8.59 2.22
CA ASN A 104 10.01 8.37 2.99
C ASN A 104 9.83 7.34 4.11
N GLY A 105 8.70 6.63 4.12
CA GLY A 105 8.39 5.63 5.14
C GLY A 105 9.47 4.57 5.29
N TYR A 106 10.14 4.21 4.18
CA TYR A 106 11.16 3.17 4.19
C TYR A 106 12.35 3.46 5.11
N LYS A 107 12.54 4.72 5.50
CA LYS A 107 13.65 5.12 6.39
C LYS A 107 13.16 5.77 7.69
N LYS A 108 11.85 5.74 7.97
CA LYS A 108 11.30 6.32 9.20
C LYS A 108 11.28 5.27 10.31
N GLU A 109 11.78 5.64 11.47
CA GLU A 109 11.72 4.77 12.64
C GLU A 109 10.26 4.41 12.99
N ALA A 110 9.35 5.34 12.80
CA ALA A 110 7.93 5.14 13.11
C ALA A 110 7.26 3.98 12.35
N THR A 111 7.83 3.54 11.22
CA THR A 111 7.25 2.46 10.43
C THR A 111 7.82 1.07 10.74
N ILE A 112 8.81 1.00 11.63
CA ILE A 112 9.47 -0.27 11.96
C ILE A 112 8.49 -1.25 12.61
N ALA A 113 7.67 -0.77 13.56
CA ALA A 113 6.69 -1.62 14.23
C ALA A 113 5.65 -2.19 13.26
N TYR A 114 5.23 -1.38 12.29
CA TYR A 114 4.31 -1.83 11.25
C TYR A 114 4.94 -2.97 10.43
N TRP A 115 6.19 -2.77 9.99
CA TRP A 115 6.90 -3.80 9.23
C TRP A 115 7.03 -5.10 10.03
N SER A 116 7.32 -5.00 11.33
CA SER A 116 7.41 -6.19 12.18
C SER A 116 6.12 -7.02 12.14
N LYS A 117 4.97 -6.34 12.17
CA LYS A 117 3.66 -7.00 12.10
C LYS A 117 3.42 -7.64 10.73
N VAL A 118 3.75 -6.94 9.66
CA VAL A 118 3.59 -7.46 8.29
C VAL A 118 4.50 -8.68 8.09
N ARG A 119 5.75 -8.58 8.52
CA ARG A 119 6.71 -9.66 8.41
C ARG A 119 6.23 -10.92 9.13
N LYS A 120 5.65 -10.75 10.30
CA LYS A 120 5.11 -11.87 11.07
C LYS A 120 3.98 -12.57 10.31
N GLU A 121 3.10 -11.81 9.67
CA GLU A 121 2.06 -12.38 8.83
C GLU A 121 2.64 -13.13 7.62
N LEU A 122 3.70 -12.60 7.01
CA LEU A 122 4.36 -13.25 5.88
C LEU A 122 4.97 -14.59 6.26
N ASP A 123 5.43 -14.74 7.49
CA ASP A 123 6.10 -15.93 7.98
C ASP A 123 5.14 -17.03 8.45
N GLU A 124 3.84 -16.75 8.49
CA GLU A 124 2.82 -17.73 8.90
C GLU A 124 2.31 -18.65 7.80
#